data_3a2cf5c1f23ec03267ac0b0333c6acee
#
_entry.id   3a2cf5c1f23ec03267ac0b0333c6acee
#
_cell.length_a   1.000
_cell.length_b   1.000
_cell.length_c   1.000
_cell.angle_alpha   90.00
_cell.angle_beta   90.00
_cell.angle_gamma   90.00
#
_symmetry.space_group_name_H-M   'P 1'
#
loop_
_entity.id
_entity.type
_entity.pdbx_description
1 polymer ?
#
loop_
_entity_poly.entity_id
_entity_poly.type
_entity_poly.pdbx_seq_one_letter_code
_entity_poly.pdbx_strand_id
1 'polypeptide(L)'
;MSNTWQQWEGQVVNGVFRLDKYLGGSEGSAVFLTEVSHPEPQKAAIKLVSTDPKDAELQLSRWDLATKLSHPHLMRLLGMGRCQLANMELLYVLMEYAEESLSQVIAERPITSAEAREILEPALDALAYIHSHGFVHGHLKPTNIMAVNDELKISSDGLCPIGGPAGVRSKLDLYDPPELAKGEISPAGDVWSLGMTFVEALTQRAPVWERSAQQEPVVSQTLPAPFLDLARHCLLRDPQRRYTVADISAALRQTSAPSQTAPPQRAFAKRRYLVPAVAFGLLLAAILAGPRLFRRGPGAPPAPSAVEQPGLPSRPEPNPATPEAAPSAPSPTEFKAEIPAGGRTPGEVLHQVVPDVSRTARQTIRGKVRVTVRVRVAPSGNVVEATLDSPGPSRYFAGLALQAARRWKFVPPKVDGQEIASVWVLRFEFGRTATKVFPVRKSP
;
A
#
# COMPACT_ATOMS: atom_id res chain seq x y z
N MET A 1 -1.86 -5.43 22.63
CA MET A 1 -0.40 -5.28 22.81
C MET A 1 0.35 -4.72 21.59
N SER A 2 -0.31 -4.38 20.49
CA SER A 2 0.33 -3.81 19.26
C SER A 2 0.81 -2.36 19.38
N ASN A 3 0.57 -1.69 20.49
CA ASN A 3 0.92 -0.26 20.64
C ASN A 3 2.32 0.00 21.18
N THR A 4 3.08 -1.05 21.55
CA THR A 4 4.39 -0.87 22.20
C THR A 4 5.48 -0.49 21.20
N TRP A 5 5.43 -1.00 19.96
CA TRP A 5 6.43 -0.73 18.94
C TRP A 5 6.29 0.67 18.32
N GLN A 6 5.06 1.14 18.11
CA GLN A 6 4.81 2.43 17.46
C GLN A 6 5.41 3.61 18.23
N GLN A 7 5.56 3.50 19.56
CA GLN A 7 6.22 4.53 20.38
C GLN A 7 7.70 4.78 20.03
N TRP A 8 8.30 3.90 19.22
CA TRP A 8 9.70 4.04 18.80
C TRP A 8 9.86 4.87 17.52
N GLU A 9 8.77 5.36 16.92
CA GLU A 9 8.87 6.33 15.83
C GLU A 9 9.72 7.53 16.27
N GLY A 10 10.65 7.94 15.41
CA GLY A 10 11.60 9.02 15.65
C GLY A 10 12.89 8.59 16.34
N GLN A 11 12.98 7.40 16.95
CA GLN A 11 14.23 6.89 17.53
C GLN A 11 15.24 6.50 16.44
N VAL A 12 16.52 6.41 16.85
CA VAL A 12 17.62 6.10 15.94
C VAL A 12 18.32 4.80 16.37
N VAL A 13 18.34 3.84 15.46
CA VAL A 13 19.03 2.55 15.64
C VAL A 13 20.52 2.73 15.34
N ASN A 14 21.38 2.34 16.29
CA ASN A 14 22.84 2.39 16.18
C ASN A 14 23.41 3.75 15.73
N GLY A 15 22.71 4.85 16.02
CA GLY A 15 23.12 6.21 15.62
C GLY A 15 23.02 6.50 14.11
N VAL A 16 22.45 5.59 13.31
CA VAL A 16 22.45 5.67 11.84
C VAL A 16 21.03 5.59 11.26
N PHE A 17 20.21 4.63 11.68
CA PHE A 17 18.92 4.35 11.04
C PHE A 17 17.79 4.97 11.85
N ARG A 18 17.21 6.04 11.36
CA ARG A 18 16.06 6.66 11.99
C ARG A 18 14.78 5.86 11.70
N LEU A 19 13.99 5.60 12.71
CA LEU A 19 12.68 4.96 12.60
C LEU A 19 11.61 6.01 12.24
N ASP A 20 11.44 6.31 10.94
CA ASP A 20 10.62 7.44 10.51
C ASP A 20 9.13 7.19 10.66
N LYS A 21 8.67 5.97 10.33
CA LYS A 21 7.26 5.60 10.38
C LYS A 21 7.10 4.12 10.64
N TYR A 22 6.23 3.76 11.56
CA TYR A 22 5.80 2.38 11.78
C TYR A 22 4.98 1.88 10.60
N LEU A 23 5.39 0.77 10.00
CA LEU A 23 4.74 0.17 8.84
C LEU A 23 3.88 -1.04 9.21
N GLY A 24 4.16 -1.67 10.35
CA GLY A 24 3.45 -2.83 10.83
C GLY A 24 4.34 -3.73 11.68
N GLY A 25 3.77 -4.80 12.21
CA GLY A 25 4.53 -5.74 13.03
C GLY A 25 3.66 -6.80 13.67
N SER A 26 4.31 -7.58 14.52
CA SER A 26 3.71 -8.64 15.34
C SER A 26 4.09 -8.43 16.81
N GLU A 27 3.78 -9.39 17.66
CA GLU A 27 4.18 -9.37 19.06
C GLU A 27 5.72 -9.34 19.23
N GLY A 28 6.46 -10.08 18.39
CA GLY A 28 7.91 -10.21 18.47
C GLY A 28 8.70 -9.40 17.43
N SER A 29 8.05 -8.60 16.56
CA SER A 29 8.76 -7.84 15.54
C SER A 29 8.00 -6.60 15.08
N ALA A 30 8.74 -5.59 14.60
CA ALA A 30 8.19 -4.38 14.03
C ALA A 30 8.98 -3.94 12.81
N VAL A 31 8.30 -3.37 11.83
CA VAL A 31 8.88 -2.82 10.61
C VAL A 31 8.65 -1.31 10.58
N PHE A 32 9.71 -0.57 10.31
CA PHE A 32 9.67 0.88 10.17
C PHE A 32 10.24 1.31 8.82
N LEU A 33 9.74 2.43 8.33
CA LEU A 33 10.39 3.17 7.25
C LEU A 33 11.67 3.80 7.82
N THR A 34 12.74 3.72 7.04
CA THR A 34 14.02 4.41 7.31
C THR A 34 14.65 4.88 6.01
N GLU A 35 15.76 5.58 6.10
CA GLU A 35 16.58 5.95 4.95
C GLU A 35 17.98 5.34 5.09
N VAL A 36 18.55 4.91 3.98
CA VAL A 36 19.96 4.52 3.86
C VAL A 36 20.68 5.50 2.94
N SER A 37 21.86 5.97 3.37
CA SER A 37 22.55 7.13 2.77
C SER A 37 23.64 6.77 1.78
N HIS A 38 23.79 5.52 1.35
CA HIS A 38 24.90 5.13 0.49
C HIS A 38 24.47 4.20 -0.65
N PRO A 39 24.82 4.48 -1.93
CA PRO A 39 25.56 5.68 -2.43
C PRO A 39 24.72 6.95 -2.46
N GLU A 40 23.41 6.87 -2.59
CA GLU A 40 22.46 7.98 -2.53
C GLU A 40 21.37 7.70 -1.48
N PRO A 41 20.77 8.74 -0.89
CA PRO A 41 19.67 8.55 0.03
C PRO A 41 18.50 7.82 -0.63
N GLN A 42 18.15 6.66 -0.11
CA GLN A 42 17.00 5.90 -0.59
C GLN A 42 16.17 5.38 0.58
N LYS A 43 14.87 5.26 0.34
CA LYS A 43 13.97 4.64 1.31
C LYS A 43 14.31 3.16 1.48
N ALA A 44 14.30 2.73 2.72
CA ALA A 44 14.48 1.34 3.12
C ALA A 44 13.44 0.98 4.21
N ALA A 45 13.22 -0.30 4.41
CA ALA A 45 12.51 -0.80 5.58
C ALA A 45 13.51 -1.41 6.56
N ILE A 46 13.36 -1.08 7.84
CA ILE A 46 14.09 -1.73 8.92
C ILE A 46 13.12 -2.57 9.75
N LYS A 47 13.39 -3.87 9.84
CA LYS A 47 12.64 -4.76 10.72
C LYS A 47 13.44 -5.00 11.98
N LEU A 48 12.82 -4.71 13.12
CA LEU A 48 13.35 -5.02 14.45
C LEU A 48 12.72 -6.32 14.94
N VAL A 49 13.51 -7.18 15.51
CA VAL A 49 13.08 -8.50 15.99
C VAL A 49 13.57 -8.71 17.43
N SER A 50 12.62 -8.99 18.32
CA SER A 50 12.91 -9.48 19.66
C SER A 50 13.11 -10.99 19.58
N THR A 51 14.28 -11.47 20.02
CA THR A 51 14.61 -12.89 19.98
C THR A 51 15.35 -13.31 21.24
N ASP A 52 15.25 -14.59 21.59
CA ASP A 52 16.09 -15.14 22.65
C ASP A 52 17.56 -15.06 22.21
N PRO A 53 18.50 -14.71 23.11
CA PRO A 53 19.93 -14.68 22.79
C PRO A 53 20.46 -15.97 22.16
N LYS A 54 19.87 -17.12 22.50
CA LYS A 54 20.23 -18.43 21.92
C LYS A 54 19.90 -18.56 20.44
N ASP A 55 18.85 -17.89 19.99
CA ASP A 55 18.38 -17.94 18.61
C ASP A 55 18.95 -16.80 17.77
N ALA A 56 19.55 -15.80 18.40
CA ALA A 56 20.06 -14.60 17.75
C ALA A 56 21.14 -14.91 16.71
N GLU A 57 22.11 -15.78 17.04
CA GLU A 57 23.18 -16.16 16.11
C GLU A 57 22.63 -16.93 14.91
N LEU A 58 21.67 -17.82 15.13
CA LEU A 58 21.02 -18.57 14.06
C LEU A 58 20.27 -17.61 13.11
N GLN A 59 19.56 -16.62 13.65
CA GLN A 59 18.83 -15.65 12.84
C GLN A 59 19.78 -14.76 12.04
N LEU A 60 20.86 -14.28 12.63
CA LEU A 60 21.90 -13.50 11.92
C LEU A 60 22.55 -14.31 10.81
N SER A 61 22.89 -15.58 11.08
CA SER A 61 23.44 -16.48 10.06
C SER A 61 22.49 -16.71 8.88
N ARG A 62 21.18 -16.83 9.14
CA ARG A 62 20.17 -16.94 8.07
C ARG A 62 20.11 -15.68 7.21
N TRP A 63 20.12 -14.52 7.82
CA TRP A 63 20.14 -13.26 7.09
C TRP A 63 21.42 -13.07 6.28
N ASP A 64 22.59 -13.46 6.85
CA ASP A 64 23.85 -13.43 6.10
C ASP A 64 23.79 -14.30 4.84
N LEU A 65 23.22 -15.49 4.94
CA LEU A 65 22.99 -16.34 3.78
C LEU A 65 22.01 -15.74 2.79
N ALA A 66 20.92 -15.15 3.28
CA ALA A 66 19.91 -14.51 2.44
C ALA A 66 20.45 -13.27 1.69
N THR A 67 21.41 -12.52 2.26
CA THR A 67 22.05 -11.37 1.57
C THR A 67 22.82 -11.78 0.32
N LYS A 68 23.22 -13.04 0.20
CA LYS A 68 23.97 -13.59 -0.94
C LYS A 68 23.08 -13.99 -2.10
N LEU A 69 21.76 -14.06 -1.87
CA LEU A 69 20.77 -14.37 -2.89
C LEU A 69 20.38 -13.09 -3.65
N SER A 70 20.30 -13.22 -4.98
CA SER A 70 19.91 -12.09 -5.84
C SER A 70 18.98 -12.57 -6.95
N HIS A 71 17.74 -12.08 -6.93
CA HIS A 71 16.73 -12.41 -7.92
C HIS A 71 15.77 -11.22 -8.08
N PRO A 72 15.26 -10.93 -9.30
CA PRO A 72 14.37 -9.79 -9.53
C PRO A 72 13.15 -9.78 -8.62
N HIS A 73 12.56 -10.96 -8.38
CA HIS A 73 11.35 -11.14 -7.58
C HIS A 73 11.61 -11.57 -6.13
N LEU A 74 12.84 -11.40 -5.64
CA LEU A 74 13.19 -11.61 -4.25
C LEU A 74 13.62 -10.27 -3.63
N MET A 75 13.04 -9.91 -2.49
CA MET A 75 13.39 -8.67 -1.79
C MET A 75 14.85 -8.71 -1.34
N ARG A 76 15.62 -7.69 -1.65
CA ARG A 76 17.02 -7.59 -1.24
C ARG A 76 17.14 -7.20 0.23
N LEU A 77 17.99 -7.92 0.97
CA LEU A 77 18.48 -7.48 2.26
C LEU A 77 19.67 -6.55 2.05
N LEU A 78 19.64 -5.38 2.70
CA LEU A 78 20.65 -4.32 2.55
C LEU A 78 21.66 -4.31 3.69
N GLY A 79 21.31 -4.92 4.82
CA GLY A 79 22.16 -5.00 6.00
C GLY A 79 21.43 -5.63 7.17
N MET A 80 22.18 -6.00 8.20
CA MET A 80 21.63 -6.61 9.41
C MET A 80 22.58 -6.41 10.59
N GLY A 81 22.09 -6.65 11.77
CA GLY A 81 22.93 -6.60 12.98
C GLY A 81 22.13 -6.64 14.26
N ARG A 82 22.82 -6.28 15.34
CA ARG A 82 22.28 -6.13 16.68
C ARG A 82 22.11 -4.65 16.99
N CYS A 83 21.07 -4.33 17.76
CA CYS A 83 20.88 -2.97 18.27
C CYS A 83 20.30 -3.03 19.68
N GLN A 84 20.40 -1.90 20.36
CA GLN A 84 19.78 -1.69 21.66
C GLN A 84 18.83 -0.48 21.56
N LEU A 85 17.57 -0.68 21.91
CA LEU A 85 16.57 0.38 22.01
C LEU A 85 15.80 0.23 23.32
N ALA A 86 15.61 1.31 24.05
CA ALA A 86 14.86 1.35 25.30
C ALA A 86 15.27 0.22 26.28
N ASN A 87 16.58 -0.05 26.41
CA ASN A 87 17.17 -1.14 27.21
C ASN A 87 16.80 -2.56 26.76
N MET A 88 16.28 -2.72 25.54
CA MET A 88 16.04 -4.03 24.94
C MET A 88 17.10 -4.33 23.89
N GLU A 89 17.69 -5.51 23.98
CA GLU A 89 18.53 -6.04 22.90
C GLU A 89 17.64 -6.61 21.80
N LEU A 90 17.89 -6.17 20.56
CA LEU A 90 17.12 -6.54 19.39
C LEU A 90 18.05 -6.89 18.23
N LEU A 91 17.54 -7.68 17.32
CA LEU A 91 18.13 -7.81 15.99
C LEU A 91 17.44 -6.85 15.03
N TYR A 92 18.19 -6.37 14.06
CA TYR A 92 17.59 -5.62 12.94
C TYR A 92 18.02 -6.20 11.60
N VAL A 93 17.16 -6.09 10.61
CA VAL A 93 17.46 -6.32 9.20
C VAL A 93 16.92 -5.16 8.38
N LEU A 94 17.79 -4.64 7.50
CA LEU A 94 17.45 -3.61 6.51
C LEU A 94 17.10 -4.29 5.19
N MET A 95 16.06 -3.82 4.53
CA MET A 95 15.59 -4.37 3.26
C MET A 95 15.05 -3.25 2.36
N GLU A 96 14.86 -3.56 1.09
CA GLU A 96 14.16 -2.67 0.16
C GLU A 96 12.81 -2.24 0.75
N TYR A 97 12.44 -0.98 0.50
CA TYR A 97 11.13 -0.48 0.89
C TYR A 97 10.07 -0.90 -0.11
N ALA A 98 9.02 -1.52 0.36
CA ALA A 98 7.85 -1.88 -0.43
C ALA A 98 6.75 -0.82 -0.26
N GLU A 99 6.15 -0.39 -1.37
CA GLU A 99 5.05 0.57 -1.37
C GLU A 99 3.74 -0.05 -0.89
N GLU A 100 3.50 -1.32 -1.24
CA GLU A 100 2.27 -2.02 -0.95
C GLU A 100 2.52 -3.53 -0.79
N SER A 101 1.68 -4.20 -0.02
CA SER A 101 1.65 -5.66 0.10
C SER A 101 0.34 -6.23 -0.41
N LEU A 102 0.34 -7.50 -0.81
CA LEU A 102 -0.87 -8.19 -1.24
C LEU A 102 -1.96 -8.19 -0.14
N SER A 103 -1.58 -8.18 1.14
CA SER A 103 -2.53 -8.09 2.25
C SER A 103 -3.33 -6.79 2.26
N GLN A 104 -2.73 -5.69 1.83
CA GLN A 104 -3.43 -4.41 1.72
C GLN A 104 -4.42 -4.42 0.56
N VAL A 105 -4.06 -5.04 -0.57
CA VAL A 105 -4.94 -5.20 -1.74
C VAL A 105 -6.16 -6.06 -1.39
N ILE A 106 -5.95 -7.23 -0.79
CA ILE A 106 -7.04 -8.16 -0.47
C ILE A 106 -7.95 -7.67 0.66
N ALA A 107 -7.46 -6.78 1.54
CA ALA A 107 -8.30 -6.12 2.53
C ALA A 107 -9.40 -5.24 1.90
N GLU A 108 -9.15 -4.74 0.69
CA GLU A 108 -10.10 -3.89 -0.03
C GLU A 108 -11.01 -4.69 -0.97
N ARG A 109 -10.45 -5.65 -1.71
CA ARG A 109 -11.17 -6.45 -2.71
C ARG A 109 -10.44 -7.76 -3.02
N PRO A 110 -11.16 -8.78 -3.54
CA PRO A 110 -10.49 -9.92 -4.13
C PRO A 110 -9.73 -9.50 -5.40
N ILE A 111 -8.66 -10.20 -5.71
CA ILE A 111 -7.96 -10.01 -6.97
C ILE A 111 -8.69 -10.75 -8.11
N THR A 112 -8.50 -10.28 -9.33
CA THR A 112 -9.00 -10.94 -10.54
C THR A 112 -8.11 -12.11 -10.94
N SER A 113 -8.61 -12.98 -11.83
CA SER A 113 -7.81 -14.08 -12.41
C SER A 113 -6.56 -13.59 -13.16
N ALA A 114 -6.64 -12.42 -13.79
CA ALA A 114 -5.49 -11.81 -14.46
C ALA A 114 -4.43 -11.37 -13.46
N GLU A 115 -4.83 -10.61 -12.43
CA GLU A 115 -3.94 -10.17 -11.34
C GLU A 115 -3.34 -11.38 -10.59
N ALA A 116 -4.12 -12.45 -10.39
CA ALA A 116 -3.58 -13.66 -9.76
C ALA A 116 -2.45 -14.31 -10.58
N ARG A 117 -2.52 -14.27 -11.91
CA ARG A 117 -1.42 -14.74 -12.77
C ARG A 117 -0.21 -13.80 -12.67
N GLU A 118 -0.43 -12.48 -12.77
CA GLU A 118 0.62 -11.47 -12.66
C GLU A 118 1.36 -11.56 -11.32
N ILE A 119 0.70 -12.05 -10.26
CA ILE A 119 1.30 -12.27 -8.94
C ILE A 119 1.98 -13.63 -8.85
N LEU A 120 1.34 -14.69 -9.35
CA LEU A 120 1.86 -16.05 -9.20
C LEU A 120 3.12 -16.30 -10.04
N GLU A 121 3.20 -15.81 -11.28
CA GLU A 121 4.35 -16.05 -12.15
C GLU A 121 5.66 -15.56 -11.51
N PRO A 122 5.82 -14.29 -11.06
CA PRO A 122 7.04 -13.84 -10.40
C PRO A 122 7.28 -14.49 -9.03
N ALA A 123 6.21 -14.81 -8.28
CA ALA A 123 6.35 -15.50 -7.00
C ALA A 123 6.88 -16.93 -7.17
N LEU A 124 6.40 -17.66 -8.19
CA LEU A 124 6.89 -19.01 -8.54
C LEU A 124 8.34 -18.97 -9.03
N ASP A 125 8.71 -17.94 -9.80
CA ASP A 125 10.08 -17.78 -10.29
C ASP A 125 11.04 -17.55 -9.11
N ALA A 126 10.69 -16.69 -8.16
CA ALA A 126 11.46 -16.48 -6.94
C ALA A 126 11.54 -17.75 -6.06
N LEU A 127 10.42 -18.48 -5.90
CA LEU A 127 10.42 -19.74 -5.15
C LEU A 127 11.31 -20.80 -5.83
N ALA A 128 11.23 -20.97 -7.16
CA ALA A 128 12.09 -21.89 -7.88
C ALA A 128 13.58 -21.53 -7.69
N TYR A 129 13.90 -20.24 -7.73
CA TYR A 129 15.25 -19.74 -7.48
C TYR A 129 15.75 -20.13 -6.07
N ILE A 130 15.01 -19.78 -5.00
CA ILE A 130 15.48 -20.07 -3.64
C ILE A 130 15.54 -21.58 -3.35
N HIS A 131 14.57 -22.36 -3.88
CA HIS A 131 14.60 -23.84 -3.75
C HIS A 131 15.83 -24.44 -4.42
N SER A 132 16.22 -23.96 -5.60
CA SER A 132 17.43 -24.43 -6.30
C SER A 132 18.73 -24.06 -5.54
N HIS A 133 18.69 -23.05 -4.68
CA HIS A 133 19.81 -22.64 -3.83
C HIS A 133 19.78 -23.28 -2.44
N GLY A 134 18.90 -24.24 -2.19
CA GLY A 134 18.81 -24.97 -0.93
C GLY A 134 18.03 -24.25 0.17
N PHE A 135 17.20 -23.28 -0.18
CA PHE A 135 16.38 -22.53 0.78
C PHE A 135 14.89 -22.73 0.52
N VAL A 136 14.10 -22.50 1.55
CA VAL A 136 12.65 -22.30 1.46
C VAL A 136 12.29 -20.92 2.00
N HIS A 137 11.18 -20.38 1.55
CA HIS A 137 10.61 -19.14 2.11
C HIS A 137 10.13 -19.36 3.55
N GLY A 138 9.49 -20.49 3.80
CA GLY A 138 9.08 -20.98 5.11
C GLY A 138 7.94 -20.20 5.77
N HIS A 139 7.50 -19.05 5.22
CA HIS A 139 6.42 -18.23 5.77
C HIS A 139 5.77 -17.33 4.71
N LEU A 140 5.45 -17.90 3.55
CA LEU A 140 4.80 -17.16 2.49
C LEU A 140 3.33 -16.85 2.89
N LYS A 141 2.95 -15.60 2.78
CA LYS A 141 1.60 -15.11 3.09
C LYS A 141 1.36 -13.75 2.42
N PRO A 142 0.13 -13.22 2.37
CA PRO A 142 -0.15 -11.96 1.67
C PRO A 142 0.71 -10.77 2.12
N THR A 143 1.10 -10.69 3.40
CA THR A 143 1.98 -9.61 3.89
C THR A 143 3.41 -9.70 3.37
N ASN A 144 3.82 -10.86 2.86
CA ASN A 144 5.18 -11.16 2.41
C ASN A 144 5.29 -11.22 0.87
N ILE A 145 4.23 -10.83 0.17
CA ILE A 145 4.20 -10.60 -1.28
C ILE A 145 3.95 -9.12 -1.48
N MET A 146 4.91 -8.41 -2.06
CA MET A 146 4.99 -6.96 -2.02
C MET A 146 5.34 -6.37 -3.38
N ALA A 147 4.94 -5.11 -3.59
CA ALA A 147 5.35 -4.30 -4.71
C ALA A 147 6.52 -3.40 -4.30
N VAL A 148 7.61 -3.46 -5.06
CA VAL A 148 8.81 -2.64 -4.90
C VAL A 148 9.14 -2.01 -6.26
N ASN A 149 9.00 -0.69 -6.41
CA ASN A 149 9.20 0.02 -7.68
C ASN A 149 8.43 -0.61 -8.86
N ASP A 150 7.14 -0.90 -8.66
CA ASP A 150 6.24 -1.58 -9.61
C ASP A 150 6.59 -3.05 -9.94
N GLU A 151 7.61 -3.63 -9.32
CA GLU A 151 7.95 -5.06 -9.43
C GLU A 151 7.40 -5.86 -8.26
N LEU A 152 6.85 -7.03 -8.54
CA LEU A 152 6.43 -7.93 -7.48
C LEU A 152 7.64 -8.68 -6.92
N LYS A 153 7.76 -8.67 -5.58
CA LYS A 153 8.80 -9.40 -4.85
C LYS A 153 8.20 -10.15 -3.66
N ILE A 154 8.76 -11.33 -3.37
CA ILE A 154 8.53 -12.01 -2.09
C ILE A 154 9.60 -11.61 -1.08
N SER A 155 9.26 -11.58 0.22
CA SER A 155 10.22 -11.24 1.28
C SER A 155 11.34 -12.27 1.37
N SER A 156 12.49 -11.86 1.89
CA SER A 156 13.66 -12.75 2.06
C SER A 156 14.17 -12.83 3.50
N ASP A 157 13.59 -12.05 4.39
CA ASP A 157 13.99 -11.98 5.80
C ASP A 157 13.60 -13.21 6.63
N GLY A 158 12.76 -14.10 6.07
CA GLY A 158 12.32 -15.34 6.69
C GLY A 158 12.93 -16.62 6.12
N LEU A 159 13.83 -16.53 5.13
CA LEU A 159 14.39 -17.70 4.45
C LEU A 159 15.07 -18.68 5.42
N CYS A 160 14.81 -19.96 5.18
CA CYS A 160 15.37 -21.06 5.96
C CYS A 160 16.07 -22.07 5.04
N PRO A 161 17.20 -22.69 5.46
CA PRO A 161 17.76 -23.84 4.73
C PRO A 161 16.77 -25.01 4.70
N ILE A 162 16.70 -25.73 3.58
CA ILE A 162 15.90 -26.96 3.45
C ILE A 162 16.37 -27.99 4.48
N GLY A 163 15.44 -28.58 5.23
CA GLY A 163 15.75 -29.55 6.29
C GLY A 163 16.44 -28.95 7.52
N GLY A 164 16.65 -27.64 7.53
CA GLY A 164 17.18 -26.93 8.69
C GLY A 164 16.17 -26.87 9.85
N PRO A 165 16.61 -26.45 11.06
CA PRO A 165 15.69 -26.28 12.17
C PRO A 165 14.62 -25.25 11.82
N ALA A 166 13.37 -25.56 12.11
CA ALA A 166 12.31 -24.55 12.09
C ALA A 166 12.72 -23.45 13.09
N GLY A 167 12.73 -22.18 12.63
CA GLY A 167 12.97 -21.07 13.55
C GLY A 167 11.97 -21.12 14.69
N VAL A 168 12.37 -20.65 15.87
CA VAL A 168 11.47 -20.62 17.02
C VAL A 168 10.28 -19.71 16.70
N ARG A 169 9.16 -20.34 16.40
CA ARG A 169 7.87 -19.65 16.25
C ARG A 169 7.05 -19.98 17.48
N SER A 170 6.69 -18.97 18.20
CA SER A 170 5.83 -19.11 19.39
C SER A 170 4.43 -19.65 19.05
N LYS A 171 3.99 -19.46 17.81
CA LYS A 171 2.69 -19.90 17.31
C LYS A 171 2.75 -20.15 15.80
N LEU A 172 2.12 -21.25 15.36
CA LEU A 172 1.91 -21.53 13.95
C LEU A 172 0.80 -20.63 13.38
N ASP A 173 1.05 -20.12 12.16
CA ASP A 173 0.13 -19.25 11.43
C ASP A 173 -0.87 -20.08 10.59
N LEU A 174 -1.90 -19.43 10.11
CA LEU A 174 -2.92 -20.03 9.21
C LEU A 174 -2.30 -20.58 7.93
N TYR A 175 -1.28 -19.89 7.41
CA TYR A 175 -0.60 -20.24 6.15
C TYR A 175 0.45 -21.34 6.31
N ASP A 176 0.82 -21.68 7.53
CA ASP A 176 1.83 -22.69 7.79
C ASP A 176 1.31 -24.10 7.49
N PRO A 177 2.08 -24.95 6.78
CA PRO A 177 1.67 -26.29 6.41
C PRO A 177 1.56 -27.21 7.65
N PRO A 178 0.76 -28.32 7.56
CA PRO A 178 0.56 -29.20 8.69
C PRO A 178 1.85 -29.86 9.18
N GLU A 179 2.77 -30.24 8.30
CA GLU A 179 4.05 -30.88 8.62
C GLU A 179 5.01 -29.96 9.40
N LEU A 180 4.86 -28.65 9.33
CA LEU A 180 5.67 -27.71 10.10
C LEU A 180 5.50 -27.92 11.62
N ALA A 181 4.34 -28.43 12.06
CA ALA A 181 4.13 -28.82 13.46
C ALA A 181 5.09 -29.90 13.94
N LYS A 182 5.67 -30.69 13.02
CA LYS A 182 6.70 -31.70 13.31
C LYS A 182 8.12 -31.15 13.10
N GLY A 183 8.26 -29.88 12.74
CA GLY A 183 9.54 -29.23 12.42
C GLY A 183 10.05 -29.53 11.00
N GLU A 184 9.23 -30.13 10.14
CA GLU A 184 9.62 -30.43 8.76
C GLU A 184 9.56 -29.17 7.89
N ILE A 185 10.71 -28.81 7.30
CA ILE A 185 10.87 -27.64 6.42
C ILE A 185 11.24 -28.14 5.01
N SER A 186 10.39 -27.87 4.04
CA SER A 186 10.58 -28.31 2.67
C SER A 186 9.95 -27.36 1.64
N PRO A 187 10.35 -27.44 0.36
CA PRO A 187 9.70 -26.71 -0.73
C PRO A 187 8.19 -26.95 -0.84
N ALA A 188 7.72 -28.14 -0.48
CA ALA A 188 6.29 -28.46 -0.45
C ALA A 188 5.51 -27.62 0.58
N GLY A 189 6.18 -27.16 1.65
CA GLY A 189 5.61 -26.23 2.63
C GLY A 189 5.33 -24.86 2.02
N ASP A 190 6.22 -24.35 1.18
CA ASP A 190 6.00 -23.07 0.48
C ASP A 190 4.85 -23.19 -0.53
N VAL A 191 4.70 -24.35 -1.18
CA VAL A 191 3.57 -24.60 -2.08
C VAL A 191 2.23 -24.58 -1.33
N TRP A 192 2.17 -25.15 -0.13
CA TRP A 192 0.99 -25.03 0.73
C TRP A 192 0.70 -23.56 1.07
N SER A 193 1.70 -22.84 1.56
CA SER A 193 1.56 -21.44 1.95
C SER A 193 1.14 -20.55 0.78
N LEU A 194 1.67 -20.81 -0.42
CA LEU A 194 1.24 -20.18 -1.67
C LEU A 194 -0.22 -20.51 -1.98
N GLY A 195 -0.62 -21.77 -1.84
CA GLY A 195 -2.00 -22.22 -2.03
C GLY A 195 -3.00 -21.48 -1.14
N MET A 196 -2.71 -21.42 0.16
CA MET A 196 -3.50 -20.64 1.13
C MET A 196 -3.63 -19.18 0.72
N THR A 197 -2.48 -18.57 0.35
CA THR A 197 -2.37 -17.15 -0.01
C THR A 197 -3.20 -16.78 -1.23
N PHE A 198 -3.10 -17.53 -2.33
CA PHE A 198 -3.83 -17.13 -3.53
C PHE A 198 -5.33 -17.48 -3.47
N VAL A 199 -5.75 -18.51 -2.72
CA VAL A 199 -7.18 -18.74 -2.46
C VAL A 199 -7.77 -17.56 -1.70
N GLU A 200 -7.11 -17.12 -0.64
CA GLU A 200 -7.54 -15.92 0.09
C GLU A 200 -7.53 -14.68 -0.81
N ALA A 201 -6.52 -14.49 -1.62
CA ALA A 201 -6.44 -13.35 -2.52
C ALA A 201 -7.59 -13.29 -3.54
N LEU A 202 -7.99 -14.45 -4.09
CA LEU A 202 -9.10 -14.56 -5.05
C LEU A 202 -10.49 -14.47 -4.41
N THR A 203 -10.64 -14.80 -3.12
CA THR A 203 -11.94 -14.94 -2.46
C THR A 203 -12.14 -14.01 -1.27
N GLN A 204 -11.10 -13.32 -0.81
CA GLN A 204 -11.02 -12.60 0.48
C GLN A 204 -11.31 -13.50 1.68
N ARG A 205 -11.19 -14.81 1.52
CA ARG A 205 -11.41 -15.80 2.57
C ARG A 205 -10.36 -16.88 2.45
N ALA A 206 -9.62 -17.10 3.53
CA ALA A 206 -8.71 -18.24 3.59
C ALA A 206 -9.50 -19.56 3.60
N PRO A 207 -8.93 -20.67 3.05
CA PRO A 207 -9.50 -21.99 3.16
C PRO A 207 -9.76 -22.38 4.63
N VAL A 208 -10.92 -22.99 4.87
CA VAL A 208 -11.25 -23.47 6.22
C VAL A 208 -10.61 -24.84 6.41
N TRP A 209 -9.78 -24.95 7.45
CA TRP A 209 -9.15 -26.21 7.79
C TRP A 209 -8.76 -26.26 9.28
N GLU A 210 -8.62 -27.46 9.81
CA GLU A 210 -8.14 -27.69 11.16
C GLU A 210 -6.85 -28.51 11.12
N ARG A 211 -5.84 -28.05 11.84
CA ARG A 211 -4.52 -28.70 11.87
C ARG A 211 -4.59 -30.12 12.44
N SER A 212 -5.44 -30.36 13.43
CA SER A 212 -5.68 -31.66 14.07
C SER A 212 -6.54 -32.61 13.23
N ALA A 213 -7.37 -32.08 12.31
CA ALA A 213 -8.22 -32.90 11.46
C ALA A 213 -7.40 -33.63 10.38
N GLN A 214 -7.90 -34.79 9.93
CA GLN A 214 -7.29 -35.54 8.82
C GLN A 214 -7.78 -35.08 7.45
N GLN A 215 -8.76 -34.17 7.41
CA GLN A 215 -9.38 -33.70 6.19
C GLN A 215 -8.55 -32.61 5.51
N GLU A 216 -8.58 -32.59 4.18
CA GLU A 216 -7.99 -31.52 3.37
C GLU A 216 -8.73 -30.21 3.60
N PRO A 217 -8.06 -29.05 3.41
CA PRO A 217 -8.71 -27.74 3.47
C PRO A 217 -9.88 -27.62 2.51
N VAL A 218 -10.98 -27.02 2.97
CA VAL A 218 -12.15 -26.78 2.12
C VAL A 218 -11.87 -25.57 1.23
N VAL A 219 -11.75 -25.82 -0.06
CA VAL A 219 -11.53 -24.82 -1.10
C VAL A 219 -12.86 -24.45 -1.75
N SER A 220 -13.12 -23.14 -1.89
CA SER A 220 -14.34 -22.63 -2.53
C SER A 220 -14.45 -23.13 -3.99
N GLN A 221 -15.60 -23.69 -4.35
CA GLN A 221 -15.91 -24.12 -5.71
C GLN A 221 -16.11 -22.94 -6.68
N THR A 222 -16.20 -21.71 -6.15
CA THR A 222 -16.36 -20.49 -6.96
C THR A 222 -15.05 -19.97 -7.53
N LEU A 223 -13.92 -20.59 -7.17
CA LEU A 223 -12.62 -20.22 -7.76
C LEU A 223 -12.65 -20.46 -9.27
N PRO A 224 -12.21 -19.50 -10.07
CA PRO A 224 -12.15 -19.65 -11.52
C PRO A 224 -11.04 -20.65 -11.93
N ALA A 225 -11.22 -21.32 -13.07
CA ALA A 225 -10.14 -22.11 -13.65
C ALA A 225 -8.96 -21.20 -14.06
N PRO A 226 -7.70 -21.64 -13.89
CA PRO A 226 -7.25 -22.95 -13.38
C PRO A 226 -7.07 -22.98 -11.85
N PHE A 227 -7.38 -21.89 -11.13
CA PHE A 227 -7.01 -21.68 -9.72
C PHE A 227 -7.68 -22.68 -8.78
N LEU A 228 -8.88 -23.19 -9.11
CA LEU A 228 -9.53 -24.22 -8.30
C LEU A 228 -8.72 -25.52 -8.28
N ASP A 229 -8.24 -25.94 -9.44
CA ASP A 229 -7.43 -27.15 -9.56
C ASP A 229 -6.05 -26.97 -8.90
N LEU A 230 -5.40 -25.83 -9.14
CA LEU A 230 -4.14 -25.49 -8.49
C LEU A 230 -4.28 -25.50 -6.96
N ALA A 231 -5.34 -24.88 -6.43
CA ALA A 231 -5.57 -24.83 -4.98
C ALA A 231 -5.70 -26.24 -4.38
N ARG A 232 -6.46 -27.11 -5.03
CA ARG A 232 -6.64 -28.50 -4.57
C ARG A 232 -5.32 -29.28 -4.50
N HIS A 233 -4.44 -29.10 -5.48
CA HIS A 233 -3.16 -29.80 -5.51
C HIS A 233 -2.10 -29.14 -4.59
N CYS A 234 -2.16 -27.85 -4.37
CA CYS A 234 -1.27 -27.16 -3.42
C CYS A 234 -1.63 -27.51 -1.97
N LEU A 235 -2.91 -27.73 -1.66
CA LEU A 235 -3.42 -27.87 -0.31
C LEU A 235 -3.66 -29.34 0.11
N LEU A 236 -2.99 -30.29 -0.54
CA LEU A 236 -2.96 -31.67 -0.06
C LEU A 236 -2.15 -31.76 1.24
N ARG A 237 -2.66 -32.49 2.23
CA ARG A 237 -1.97 -32.66 3.52
C ARG A 237 -0.68 -33.43 3.41
N ASP A 238 -0.65 -34.42 2.51
CA ASP A 238 0.55 -35.18 2.17
C ASP A 238 1.48 -34.31 1.30
N PRO A 239 2.64 -33.84 1.80
CA PRO A 239 3.56 -32.99 1.04
C PRO A 239 4.14 -33.68 -0.21
N GLN A 240 4.19 -35.04 -0.25
CA GLN A 240 4.69 -35.80 -1.40
C GLN A 240 3.69 -35.81 -2.57
N ARG A 241 2.43 -35.49 -2.32
CA ARG A 241 1.36 -35.47 -3.33
C ARG A 241 1.05 -34.06 -3.82
N ARG A 242 1.62 -33.03 -3.19
CA ARG A 242 1.44 -31.65 -3.63
C ARG A 242 2.12 -31.40 -4.96
N TYR A 243 1.57 -30.48 -5.72
CA TYR A 243 2.29 -29.92 -6.87
C TYR A 243 3.62 -29.33 -6.44
N THR A 244 4.61 -29.43 -7.31
CA THR A 244 5.84 -28.65 -7.21
C THR A 244 5.64 -27.25 -7.79
N VAL A 245 6.56 -26.33 -7.54
CA VAL A 245 6.58 -25.01 -8.19
C VAL A 245 6.58 -25.14 -9.72
N ALA A 246 7.28 -26.15 -10.26
CA ALA A 246 7.33 -26.42 -11.69
C ALA A 246 5.96 -26.89 -12.24
N ASP A 247 5.22 -27.72 -11.50
CA ASP A 247 3.89 -28.20 -11.91
C ASP A 247 2.88 -27.05 -11.96
N ILE A 248 2.91 -26.16 -10.95
CA ILE A 248 2.05 -24.97 -10.93
C ILE A 248 2.36 -24.08 -12.12
N SER A 249 3.64 -23.80 -12.38
CA SER A 249 4.07 -22.99 -13.52
C SER A 249 3.66 -23.62 -14.87
N ALA A 250 3.73 -24.93 -15.00
CA ALA A 250 3.29 -25.65 -16.19
C ALA A 250 1.76 -25.55 -16.39
N ALA A 251 0.97 -25.74 -15.33
CA ALA A 251 -0.49 -25.61 -15.38
C ALA A 251 -0.95 -24.19 -15.74
N LEU A 252 -0.29 -23.17 -15.24
CA LEU A 252 -0.57 -21.77 -15.61
C LEU A 252 -0.29 -21.50 -17.09
N ARG A 253 0.80 -22.04 -17.66
CA ARG A 253 1.15 -21.87 -19.08
C ARG A 253 0.17 -22.59 -20.00
N GLN A 254 -0.28 -23.80 -19.66
CA GLN A 254 -1.23 -24.58 -20.48
C GLN A 254 -2.56 -23.86 -20.66
N THR A 255 -3.04 -23.14 -19.64
CA THR A 255 -4.29 -22.37 -19.72
C THR A 255 -4.14 -21.03 -20.42
N SER A 256 -2.92 -20.59 -20.71
CA SER A 256 -2.64 -19.37 -21.49
C SER A 256 -2.55 -19.63 -22.99
N ALA A 257 -2.37 -20.89 -23.41
CA ALA A 257 -2.41 -21.26 -24.81
C ALA A 257 -3.84 -21.12 -25.36
N PRO A 258 -4.08 -20.41 -26.47
CA PRO A 258 -5.40 -20.35 -27.08
C PRO A 258 -5.80 -21.78 -27.44
N SER A 259 -6.98 -22.24 -26.95
CA SER A 259 -7.54 -23.54 -27.30
C SER A 259 -7.60 -23.69 -28.82
N GLN A 260 -6.71 -24.48 -29.40
CA GLN A 260 -6.69 -24.77 -30.84
C GLN A 260 -7.78 -25.79 -31.24
N THR A 261 -8.96 -25.67 -30.66
CA THR A 261 -10.14 -26.45 -31.09
C THR A 261 -11.35 -25.56 -31.24
N ALA A 262 -11.22 -24.59 -32.15
CA ALA A 262 -12.40 -24.00 -32.80
C ALA A 262 -12.40 -24.52 -34.26
N PRO A 263 -13.52 -25.06 -34.77
CA PRO A 263 -13.61 -25.42 -36.19
C PRO A 263 -13.38 -24.15 -37.04
N PRO A 264 -12.89 -24.29 -38.29
CA PRO A 264 -12.53 -23.12 -39.08
C PRO A 264 -13.77 -22.28 -39.33
N GLN A 265 -13.89 -21.19 -38.58
CA GLN A 265 -14.84 -20.15 -38.90
C GLN A 265 -14.40 -19.54 -40.24
N ARG A 266 -15.27 -19.67 -41.25
CA ARG A 266 -15.14 -19.03 -42.57
C ARG A 266 -14.63 -17.63 -42.40
N ALA A 267 -13.49 -17.35 -43.02
CA ALA A 267 -12.88 -16.03 -43.10
C ALA A 267 -13.90 -15.06 -43.67
N PHE A 268 -14.51 -14.25 -42.82
CA PHE A 268 -15.12 -13.00 -43.27
C PHE A 268 -13.97 -12.12 -43.77
N ALA A 269 -13.98 -11.89 -45.05
CA ALA A 269 -13.03 -11.03 -45.74
C ALA A 269 -12.86 -9.72 -44.96
N LYS A 270 -11.63 -9.47 -44.56
CA LYS A 270 -11.22 -8.17 -43.99
C LYS A 270 -11.56 -7.08 -45.02
N ARG A 271 -12.67 -6.42 -44.83
CA ARG A 271 -12.97 -5.18 -45.55
C ARG A 271 -11.97 -4.16 -45.01
N ARG A 272 -10.89 -4.00 -45.76
CA ARG A 272 -9.92 -2.92 -45.57
C ARG A 272 -10.70 -1.60 -45.70
N TYR A 273 -10.95 -0.95 -44.58
CA TYR A 273 -11.27 0.46 -44.60
C TYR A 273 -9.98 1.18 -44.99
N LEU A 274 -9.82 1.43 -46.27
CA LEU A 274 -8.93 2.47 -46.78
C LEU A 274 -9.56 3.79 -46.31
N VAL A 275 -9.18 4.24 -45.12
CA VAL A 275 -9.36 5.65 -44.77
C VAL A 275 -8.41 6.41 -45.70
N PRO A 276 -8.89 7.28 -46.57
CA PRO A 276 -8.04 7.88 -47.56
C PRO A 276 -7.02 8.80 -46.90
N ALA A 277 -5.73 8.45 -47.05
CA ALA A 277 -4.60 9.28 -46.65
C ALA A 277 -4.62 10.67 -47.26
N VAL A 278 -5.53 10.92 -48.24
CA VAL A 278 -5.77 12.19 -48.90
C VAL A 278 -6.35 13.28 -47.97
N ALA A 279 -7.16 12.92 -46.98
CA ALA A 279 -7.71 13.90 -46.05
C ALA A 279 -6.67 14.46 -45.08
N PHE A 280 -5.70 13.66 -44.71
CA PHE A 280 -4.62 14.10 -43.79
C PHE A 280 -3.55 14.95 -44.50
N GLY A 281 -3.30 14.66 -45.79
CA GLY A 281 -2.41 15.46 -46.63
C GLY A 281 -2.92 16.85 -46.91
N LEU A 282 -4.23 17.01 -47.18
CA LEU A 282 -4.85 18.30 -47.41
C LEU A 282 -4.96 19.16 -46.13
N LEU A 283 -5.15 18.56 -44.99
CA LEU A 283 -5.12 19.29 -43.70
C LEU A 283 -3.74 19.81 -43.36
N LEU A 284 -2.69 19.01 -43.63
CA LEU A 284 -1.30 19.42 -43.41
C LEU A 284 -0.86 20.52 -44.38
N ALA A 285 -1.30 20.45 -45.63
CA ALA A 285 -1.05 21.49 -46.64
C ALA A 285 -1.75 22.83 -46.30
N ALA A 286 -2.96 22.80 -45.72
CA ALA A 286 -3.65 24.00 -45.29
C ALA A 286 -2.97 24.66 -44.06
N ILE A 287 -2.38 23.87 -43.15
CA ILE A 287 -1.69 24.38 -41.97
C ILE A 287 -0.31 24.99 -42.39
N LEU A 288 0.36 24.44 -43.38
CA LEU A 288 1.65 24.95 -43.85
C LEU A 288 1.61 26.11 -44.84
N ALA A 289 0.49 26.28 -45.55
CA ALA A 289 0.29 27.37 -46.53
C ALA A 289 -0.47 28.59 -45.94
N GLY A 290 -1.18 28.43 -44.85
CA GLY A 290 -2.02 29.51 -44.28
C GLY A 290 -1.31 30.80 -43.88
N PRO A 291 -0.08 30.76 -43.35
CA PRO A 291 0.64 31.99 -42.94
C PRO A 291 1.23 32.81 -44.06
N ARG A 292 1.27 32.30 -45.32
CA ARG A 292 1.96 33.00 -46.42
C ARG A 292 1.07 33.88 -47.29
N LEU A 293 -0.22 33.80 -47.16
CA LEU A 293 -1.17 34.56 -47.98
C LEU A 293 -1.66 35.89 -47.36
N PHE A 294 -1.28 36.22 -46.11
CA PHE A 294 -1.71 37.45 -45.46
C PHE A 294 -0.55 38.36 -45.02
N ARG A 295 0.56 38.41 -45.79
CA ARG A 295 1.58 39.44 -45.63
C ARG A 295 1.65 40.35 -46.84
N ARG A 296 0.85 41.41 -46.81
CA ARG A 296 1.17 42.68 -47.46
C ARG A 296 0.85 43.80 -46.47
N GLY A 297 1.96 44.52 -46.13
CA GLY A 297 2.00 45.58 -45.15
C GLY A 297 1.33 46.87 -45.61
N PRO A 298 1.51 48.01 -45.01
CA PRO A 298 2.80 48.66 -44.82
C PRO A 298 2.96 49.41 -43.46
N GLY A 299 4.18 49.86 -43.20
CA GLY A 299 4.46 51.10 -42.47
C GLY A 299 4.84 50.98 -41.02
N ALA A 300 6.13 51.03 -40.73
CA ALA A 300 6.67 51.43 -39.46
C ALA A 300 6.70 52.97 -39.35
N PRO A 301 6.61 53.48 -38.15
CA PRO A 301 7.51 54.50 -37.68
C PRO A 301 7.96 54.25 -36.21
N PRO A 302 8.87 55.12 -35.68
CA PRO A 302 10.13 54.69 -35.06
C PRO A 302 10.08 54.69 -33.54
N ALA A 303 11.10 54.10 -32.96
CA ALA A 303 11.35 54.13 -31.50
C ALA A 303 11.71 55.50 -30.98
N PRO A 304 11.42 55.81 -29.76
CA PRO A 304 12.19 56.76 -28.98
C PRO A 304 12.89 56.13 -27.79
N SER A 305 14.03 56.74 -27.58
CA SER A 305 15.15 56.55 -26.71
C SER A 305 14.85 56.40 -25.21
N ALA A 306 15.84 55.80 -24.58
CA ALA A 306 16.07 55.70 -23.16
C ALA A 306 15.96 57.03 -22.40
N VAL A 307 15.42 57.00 -21.20
CA VAL A 307 15.61 58.01 -20.18
C VAL A 307 15.85 57.33 -18.83
N GLU A 308 16.87 57.83 -18.19
CA GLU A 308 17.51 57.56 -16.92
C GLU A 308 16.64 57.21 -15.72
N GLN A 309 17.27 56.40 -14.87
CA GLN A 309 16.95 56.26 -13.44
C GLN A 309 17.38 57.52 -12.67
N PRO A 310 16.72 57.81 -11.57
CA PRO A 310 17.45 58.13 -10.37
C PRO A 310 16.89 57.49 -9.10
N GLY A 311 17.81 56.98 -8.29
CA GLY A 311 17.94 57.27 -6.87
C GLY A 311 17.07 56.53 -5.89
N LEU A 312 17.63 55.52 -5.24
CA LEU A 312 17.25 55.01 -3.90
C LEU A 312 17.50 56.09 -2.83
N PRO A 313 16.71 56.09 -1.78
CA PRO A 313 17.28 56.39 -0.46
C PRO A 313 17.10 55.21 0.52
N SER A 314 18.08 55.21 1.40
CA SER A 314 18.50 54.26 2.40
C SER A 314 17.48 53.93 3.49
N ARG A 315 17.57 52.71 3.95
CA ARG A 315 17.02 52.09 5.15
C ARG A 315 17.56 52.78 6.44
N PRO A 316 16.78 52.87 7.49
CA PRO A 316 17.30 52.81 8.86
C PRO A 316 16.93 51.45 9.52
N GLU A 317 17.92 50.84 10.17
CA GLU A 317 17.77 49.74 11.12
C GLU A 317 17.11 50.22 12.41
N PRO A 318 16.33 49.36 13.07
CA PRO A 318 16.07 49.54 14.50
C PRO A 318 16.77 48.50 15.35
N ASN A 319 17.27 48.96 16.46
CA ASN A 319 17.96 48.33 17.57
C ASN A 319 17.06 47.38 18.39
N PRO A 320 17.62 46.43 19.15
CA PRO A 320 16.90 45.32 19.77
C PRO A 320 16.18 45.71 21.07
N ALA A 321 14.93 45.25 21.19
CA ALA A 321 14.18 45.27 22.44
C ALA A 321 13.98 43.85 23.00
N THR A 322 14.19 43.76 24.29
CA THR A 322 14.13 42.66 25.26
C THR A 322 12.80 41.86 25.23
N PRO A 323 12.83 40.59 25.56
CA PRO A 323 11.65 39.73 25.43
C PRO A 323 10.67 39.92 26.60
N GLU A 324 9.43 40.20 26.26
CA GLU A 324 8.30 40.16 27.19
C GLU A 324 7.61 38.78 27.12
N ALA A 325 7.24 38.32 28.30
CA ALA A 325 6.77 36.95 28.55
C ALA A 325 5.47 36.61 27.80
N ALA A 326 5.45 35.42 27.20
CA ALA A 326 4.25 34.79 26.63
C ALA A 326 3.27 34.39 27.75
N PRO A 327 1.96 34.60 27.59
CA PRO A 327 0.97 34.06 28.51
C PRO A 327 0.76 32.56 28.25
N SER A 328 0.74 31.80 29.33
CA SER A 328 0.54 30.36 29.43
C SER A 328 -0.75 29.91 28.76
N ALA A 329 -0.65 28.82 27.96
CA ALA A 329 -1.78 28.10 27.42
C ALA A 329 -2.61 27.47 28.57
N PRO A 330 -3.95 27.48 28.50
CA PRO A 330 -4.78 26.77 29.47
C PRO A 330 -4.74 25.28 29.20
N SER A 331 -4.56 24.51 30.28
CA SER A 331 -4.65 23.06 30.35
C SER A 331 -6.00 22.53 29.82
N PRO A 332 -6.07 21.30 29.29
CA PRO A 332 -7.31 20.73 28.80
C PRO A 332 -8.24 20.41 29.98
N THR A 333 -9.34 21.10 30.05
CA THR A 333 -10.45 20.80 30.99
C THR A 333 -11.20 19.58 30.46
N GLU A 334 -11.21 18.51 31.23
CA GLU A 334 -12.12 17.39 31.05
C GLU A 334 -13.57 17.88 31.19
N PHE A 335 -14.31 17.86 30.09
CA PHE A 335 -15.75 18.03 30.11
C PHE A 335 -16.44 16.70 30.39
N LYS A 336 -16.81 16.48 31.63
CA LYS A 336 -17.75 15.46 32.08
C LYS A 336 -19.15 15.92 31.66
N ALA A 337 -19.74 15.26 30.67
CA ALA A 337 -21.09 15.58 30.21
C ALA A 337 -22.13 14.88 31.14
N GLU A 338 -22.81 15.66 31.97
CA GLU A 338 -24.10 15.25 32.55
C GLU A 338 -25.22 15.48 31.52
N ILE A 339 -26.09 14.47 31.38
CA ILE A 339 -27.19 14.43 30.42
C ILE A 339 -28.47 14.86 31.10
N PRO A 340 -29.11 16.00 30.73
CA PRO A 340 -30.53 16.24 31.04
C PRO A 340 -31.41 15.78 29.88
N ALA A 341 -32.55 15.17 30.21
CA ALA A 341 -33.61 14.80 29.29
C ALA A 341 -34.33 16.04 28.77
N GLY A 342 -33.88 16.57 27.61
CA GLY A 342 -34.49 17.69 26.90
C GLY A 342 -34.41 17.47 25.42
N GLY A 343 -35.30 18.10 24.62
CA GLY A 343 -35.49 17.88 23.20
C GLY A 343 -34.18 18.00 22.38
N ARG A 344 -33.77 16.90 21.75
CA ARG A 344 -32.53 16.84 20.90
C ARG A 344 -32.92 16.91 19.42
N THR A 345 -32.40 17.93 18.73
CA THR A 345 -32.49 17.98 17.27
C THR A 345 -31.18 17.45 16.68
N PRO A 346 -31.22 16.42 15.81
CA PRO A 346 -30.00 15.90 15.18
C PRO A 346 -29.36 16.95 14.25
N GLY A 347 -28.03 17.00 14.21
CA GLY A 347 -27.31 17.81 13.24
C GLY A 347 -27.38 17.17 11.85
N GLU A 348 -27.31 17.99 10.80
CA GLU A 348 -27.37 17.58 9.40
C GLU A 348 -26.21 18.18 8.59
N VAL A 349 -25.97 17.63 7.40
CA VAL A 349 -25.00 18.20 6.43
C VAL A 349 -25.67 19.34 5.69
N LEU A 350 -25.17 20.56 5.85
CA LEU A 350 -25.66 21.76 5.15
C LEU A 350 -25.04 21.91 3.76
N HIS A 351 -23.73 21.72 3.65
CA HIS A 351 -23.00 21.87 2.40
C HIS A 351 -21.89 20.82 2.27
N GLN A 352 -22.00 20.02 1.21
CA GLN A 352 -21.02 18.99 0.88
C GLN A 352 -20.04 19.50 -0.17
N VAL A 353 -18.74 19.39 0.08
CA VAL A 353 -17.69 19.67 -0.89
C VAL A 353 -17.07 18.34 -1.33
N VAL A 354 -17.22 18.03 -2.63
CA VAL A 354 -16.57 16.85 -3.24
C VAL A 354 -15.20 17.28 -3.74
N PRO A 355 -14.12 16.53 -3.44
CA PRO A 355 -12.78 16.85 -3.94
C PRO A 355 -12.72 16.85 -5.46
N ASP A 356 -12.11 17.87 -6.05
CA ASP A 356 -11.78 17.87 -7.46
C ASP A 356 -10.51 17.04 -7.70
N VAL A 357 -10.65 16.02 -8.54
CA VAL A 357 -9.57 15.08 -8.86
C VAL A 357 -9.25 15.21 -10.33
N SER A 358 -7.99 15.49 -10.66
CA SER A 358 -7.54 15.63 -12.05
C SER A 358 -7.80 14.34 -12.86
N ARG A 359 -8.01 14.48 -14.16
CA ARG A 359 -8.23 13.35 -15.07
C ARG A 359 -7.08 12.34 -15.01
N THR A 360 -5.85 12.84 -14.95
CA THR A 360 -4.64 12.01 -14.84
C THR A 360 -4.65 11.19 -13.56
N ALA A 361 -4.95 11.83 -12.41
CA ALA A 361 -5.04 11.11 -11.14
C ALA A 361 -6.19 10.10 -11.12
N ARG A 362 -7.34 10.40 -11.75
CA ARG A 362 -8.45 9.43 -11.89
C ARG A 362 -8.06 8.19 -12.71
N GLN A 363 -7.21 8.35 -13.72
CA GLN A 363 -6.72 7.23 -14.54
C GLN A 363 -5.81 6.28 -13.77
N THR A 364 -5.11 6.76 -12.73
CA THR A 364 -4.26 5.94 -11.86
C THR A 364 -5.05 5.09 -10.87
N ILE A 365 -6.35 5.39 -10.67
CA ILE A 365 -7.18 4.64 -9.72
C ILE A 365 -7.49 3.26 -10.31
N ARG A 366 -6.97 2.21 -9.67
CA ARG A 366 -7.33 0.82 -9.92
C ARG A 366 -8.31 0.38 -8.82
N GLY A 367 -9.62 0.42 -9.10
CA GLY A 367 -10.67 0.11 -8.12
C GLY A 367 -11.22 1.35 -7.43
N LYS A 368 -11.23 1.41 -6.10
CA LYS A 368 -11.70 2.54 -5.30
C LYS A 368 -10.63 2.90 -4.24
N VAL A 369 -10.23 4.15 -4.19
CA VAL A 369 -9.41 4.69 -3.10
C VAL A 369 -10.33 5.21 -2.01
N ARG A 370 -10.20 4.68 -0.79
CA ARG A 370 -10.98 5.10 0.37
C ARG A 370 -10.11 5.92 1.31
N VAL A 371 -10.64 7.06 1.73
CA VAL A 371 -10.03 7.94 2.73
C VAL A 371 -11.09 8.29 3.76
N THR A 372 -10.76 8.18 5.03
CA THR A 372 -11.66 8.56 6.13
C THR A 372 -11.10 9.75 6.88
N VAL A 373 -11.88 10.81 6.96
CA VAL A 373 -11.54 12.06 7.65
C VAL A 373 -12.50 12.25 8.81
N ARG A 374 -11.97 12.47 9.99
CA ARG A 374 -12.72 12.89 11.18
C ARG A 374 -12.74 14.41 11.21
N VAL A 375 -13.92 14.99 11.38
CA VAL A 375 -14.08 16.45 11.50
C VAL A 375 -14.78 16.79 12.80
N ARG A 376 -14.30 17.84 13.45
CA ARG A 376 -14.96 18.47 14.60
C ARG A 376 -15.63 19.75 14.12
N VAL A 377 -16.92 19.82 14.38
CA VAL A 377 -17.80 20.91 13.95
C VAL A 377 -18.14 21.79 15.15
N ALA A 378 -17.90 23.07 15.04
CA ALA A 378 -18.27 24.06 16.05
C ALA A 378 -19.81 24.25 16.12
N PRO A 379 -20.34 24.87 17.19
CA PRO A 379 -21.74 25.27 17.26
C PRO A 379 -22.20 26.16 16.08
N SER A 380 -21.26 26.90 15.46
CA SER A 380 -21.52 27.69 14.25
C SER A 380 -21.74 26.87 12.97
N GLY A 381 -21.62 25.54 13.02
CA GLY A 381 -21.74 24.64 11.87
C GLY A 381 -20.48 24.55 10.99
N ASN A 382 -19.40 25.26 11.32
CA ASN A 382 -18.16 25.21 10.56
C ASN A 382 -17.21 24.12 11.11
N VAL A 383 -16.44 23.51 10.22
CA VAL A 383 -15.38 22.58 10.61
C VAL A 383 -14.21 23.36 11.21
N VAL A 384 -13.90 23.10 12.46
CA VAL A 384 -12.77 23.72 13.19
C VAL A 384 -11.53 22.85 13.18
N GLU A 385 -11.71 21.53 13.02
CA GLU A 385 -10.61 20.59 12.96
C GLU A 385 -10.97 19.45 12.01
N ALA A 386 -9.99 19.02 11.21
CA ALA A 386 -10.11 17.86 10.32
C ALA A 386 -8.82 17.04 10.40
N THR A 387 -8.96 15.78 10.76
CA THR A 387 -7.85 14.81 10.91
C THR A 387 -8.12 13.57 10.09
N LEU A 388 -7.06 12.94 9.58
CA LEU A 388 -7.18 11.69 8.85
C LEU A 388 -7.34 10.53 9.85
N ASP A 389 -8.49 9.86 9.82
CA ASP A 389 -8.78 8.65 10.58
C ASP A 389 -8.20 7.42 9.86
N SER A 390 -8.30 7.42 8.52
CA SER A 390 -7.66 6.45 7.63
C SER A 390 -7.24 7.17 6.36
N PRO A 391 -5.93 7.34 6.13
CA PRO A 391 -5.40 8.11 4.99
C PRO A 391 -5.59 7.39 3.64
N GLY A 392 -5.90 6.08 3.66
CA GLY A 392 -5.92 5.26 2.45
C GLY A 392 -4.51 5.06 1.84
N PRO A 393 -4.43 4.45 0.66
CA PRO A 393 -3.16 4.07 0.05
C PRO A 393 -2.40 5.26 -0.60
N SER A 394 -3.03 6.43 -0.76
CA SER A 394 -2.45 7.54 -1.52
C SER A 394 -2.49 8.86 -0.74
N ARG A 395 -1.30 9.43 -0.49
CA ARG A 395 -1.16 10.77 0.12
C ARG A 395 -1.85 11.87 -0.69
N TYR A 396 -1.88 11.74 -2.01
CA TYR A 396 -2.55 12.69 -2.89
C TYR A 396 -4.06 12.73 -2.60
N PHE A 397 -4.73 11.57 -2.61
CA PHE A 397 -6.16 11.49 -2.31
C PHE A 397 -6.48 11.81 -0.85
N ALA A 398 -5.58 11.46 0.08
CA ALA A 398 -5.69 11.85 1.49
C ALA A 398 -5.65 13.39 1.64
N GLY A 399 -4.75 14.06 0.95
CA GLY A 399 -4.67 15.52 0.93
C GLY A 399 -5.92 16.18 0.37
N LEU A 400 -6.43 15.67 -0.75
CA LEU A 400 -7.67 16.17 -1.36
C LEU A 400 -8.90 15.97 -0.46
N ALA A 401 -9.01 14.80 0.18
CA ALA A 401 -10.08 14.51 1.13
C ALA A 401 -10.05 15.46 2.33
N LEU A 402 -8.85 15.70 2.88
CA LEU A 402 -8.66 16.59 4.02
C LEU A 402 -9.00 18.05 3.67
N GLN A 403 -8.57 18.54 2.50
CA GLN A 403 -8.91 19.88 2.02
C GLN A 403 -10.41 20.05 1.81
N ALA A 404 -11.06 19.07 1.18
CA ALA A 404 -12.50 19.10 0.98
C ALA A 404 -13.24 19.08 2.33
N ALA A 405 -12.86 18.19 3.25
CA ALA A 405 -13.49 18.05 4.56
C ALA A 405 -13.50 19.35 5.37
N ARG A 406 -12.44 20.16 5.30
CA ARG A 406 -12.33 21.47 5.95
C ARG A 406 -13.32 22.51 5.44
N ARG A 407 -13.84 22.31 4.23
CA ARG A 407 -14.76 23.26 3.56
C ARG A 407 -16.23 22.83 3.70
N TRP A 408 -16.51 21.71 4.35
CA TRP A 408 -17.88 21.28 4.63
C TRP A 408 -18.53 22.20 5.66
N LYS A 409 -19.86 22.30 5.56
CA LYS A 409 -20.68 23.01 6.54
C LYS A 409 -21.81 22.10 7.02
N PHE A 410 -22.17 22.25 8.29
CA PHE A 410 -23.15 21.44 8.96
C PHE A 410 -24.19 22.31 9.66
N VAL A 411 -25.38 21.77 9.82
CA VAL A 411 -26.36 22.30 10.78
C VAL A 411 -25.98 21.67 12.13
N PRO A 412 -25.61 22.48 13.14
CA PRO A 412 -25.23 21.92 14.44
C PRO A 412 -26.42 21.26 15.12
N PRO A 413 -26.19 20.18 15.88
CA PRO A 413 -27.26 19.59 16.71
C PRO A 413 -27.62 20.58 17.83
N LYS A 414 -28.90 20.56 18.24
CA LYS A 414 -29.38 21.37 19.36
C LYS A 414 -29.76 20.48 20.53
N VAL A 415 -29.41 20.92 21.71
CA VAL A 415 -29.82 20.35 22.99
C VAL A 415 -30.42 21.49 23.82
N ASP A 416 -31.66 21.37 24.21
CA ASP A 416 -32.42 22.40 24.94
C ASP A 416 -32.40 23.78 24.23
N GLY A 417 -32.47 23.76 22.88
CA GLY A 417 -32.45 24.95 22.05
C GLY A 417 -31.07 25.55 21.79
N GLN A 418 -30.01 25.08 22.44
CA GLN A 418 -28.64 25.54 22.27
C GLN A 418 -27.88 24.70 21.23
N GLU A 419 -27.17 25.33 20.31
CA GLU A 419 -26.30 24.69 19.33
C GLU A 419 -25.04 24.15 20.01
N ILE A 420 -24.74 22.88 19.79
CA ILE A 420 -23.59 22.21 20.40
C ILE A 420 -22.60 21.72 19.33
N ALA A 421 -21.33 21.59 19.73
CA ALA A 421 -20.30 21.00 18.89
C ALA A 421 -20.63 19.52 18.57
N SER A 422 -20.19 19.05 17.41
CA SER A 422 -20.39 17.67 16.99
C SER A 422 -19.17 17.10 16.27
N VAL A 423 -19.07 15.77 16.26
CA VAL A 423 -18.01 15.04 15.56
C VAL A 423 -18.62 14.20 14.43
N TRP A 424 -18.03 14.34 13.24
CA TRP A 424 -18.44 13.58 12.07
C TRP A 424 -17.26 12.81 11.49
N VAL A 425 -17.57 11.72 10.83
CA VAL A 425 -16.62 10.92 10.05
C VAL A 425 -17.06 10.95 8.61
N LEU A 426 -16.22 11.48 7.73
CA LEU A 426 -16.45 11.60 6.30
C LEU A 426 -15.65 10.53 5.59
N ARG A 427 -16.31 9.54 4.98
CA ARG A 427 -15.68 8.53 4.16
C ARG A 427 -15.73 8.95 2.71
N PHE A 428 -14.57 9.24 2.14
CA PHE A 428 -14.40 9.54 0.72
C PHE A 428 -14.07 8.25 -0.03
N GLU A 429 -14.79 7.97 -1.12
CA GLU A 429 -14.50 6.90 -2.08
C GLU A 429 -14.20 7.53 -3.44
N PHE A 430 -12.93 7.51 -3.83
CA PHE A 430 -12.48 7.98 -5.14
C PHE A 430 -12.53 6.81 -6.13
N GLY A 431 -13.20 6.99 -7.24
CA GLY A 431 -13.27 6.07 -8.36
C GLY A 431 -12.80 6.73 -9.66
N ARG A 432 -12.63 5.93 -10.71
CA ARG A 432 -12.22 6.44 -12.04
C ARG A 432 -13.17 7.48 -12.61
N THR A 433 -14.46 7.31 -12.38
CA THR A 433 -15.51 8.16 -12.96
C THR A 433 -16.05 9.19 -11.98
N ALA A 434 -16.14 8.87 -10.71
CA ALA A 434 -16.77 9.71 -9.70
C ALA A 434 -16.12 9.55 -8.32
N THR A 435 -16.25 10.59 -7.50
CA THR A 435 -15.95 10.55 -6.06
C THR A 435 -17.27 10.56 -5.30
N LYS A 436 -17.44 9.64 -4.35
CA LYS A 436 -18.59 9.59 -3.44
C LYS A 436 -18.13 9.92 -2.03
N VAL A 437 -18.99 10.57 -1.24
CA VAL A 437 -18.69 10.87 0.17
C VAL A 437 -19.86 10.42 1.03
N PHE A 438 -19.55 9.74 2.13
CA PHE A 438 -20.52 9.19 3.08
C PHE A 438 -20.27 9.83 4.43
N PRO A 439 -21.07 10.84 4.84
CA PRO A 439 -20.98 11.43 6.17
C PRO A 439 -21.64 10.52 7.19
N VAL A 440 -20.97 10.26 8.30
CA VAL A 440 -21.49 9.52 9.45
C VAL A 440 -21.26 10.37 10.69
N ARG A 441 -22.34 10.69 11.41
CA ARG A 441 -22.22 11.37 12.70
C ARG A 441 -21.80 10.37 13.75
N LYS A 442 -20.76 10.67 14.54
CA LYS A 442 -20.49 9.95 15.78
C LYS A 442 -21.33 10.56 16.89
N SER A 443 -22.09 9.72 17.58
CA SER A 443 -22.66 10.11 18.87
C SER A 443 -21.54 10.48 19.82
N PRO A 444 -21.72 11.52 20.64
CA PRO A 444 -20.74 11.90 21.66
C PRO A 444 -20.46 10.77 22.62
#